data_bf22f6121729d98b5bbaa844b862c998
#
_entry.id   bf22f6121729d98b5bbaa844b862c998
#
_cell.length_a   1.000
_cell.length_b   1.000
_cell.length_c   1.000
_cell.angle_alpha   90.00
_cell.angle_beta   90.00
_cell.angle_gamma   90.00
#
_symmetry.space_group_name_H-M   'P 1'
#
loop_
_entity.id
_entity.type
_entity.pdbx_description
1 polymer ?
#
loop_
_entity_poly.entity_id
_entity_poly.type
_entity_poly.pdbx_seq_one_letter_code
_entity_poly.pdbx_strand_id
1 'polypeptide(L)'
;MKPSLTDIINSYDPNAPLAEASTIPASWYTDERLFELEKQAVFSRSWQFAARIDQLNKPGDYVTGEVAGEPIVVVRGGDNSLRAFFNVCRHHAAAVMTERAGHANQMQIGRAHV
;
A
#
# COMPACT_ATOMS: atom_id res chain seq x y z
N MET A 1 3.07 17.00 -28.31
CA MET A 1 1.88 16.62 -27.53
C MET A 1 2.15 15.33 -26.79
N LYS A 2 1.79 15.27 -25.54
CA LYS A 2 1.96 14.05 -24.74
C LYS A 2 0.94 12.99 -25.19
N PRO A 3 1.36 11.72 -25.40
CA PRO A 3 0.40 10.67 -25.74
C PRO A 3 -0.65 10.49 -24.63
N SER A 4 -1.84 10.05 -25.01
CA SER A 4 -2.87 9.72 -24.03
C SER A 4 -2.46 8.49 -23.21
N LEU A 5 -3.04 8.33 -22.03
CA LEU A 5 -2.81 7.14 -21.21
C LEU A 5 -3.21 5.86 -21.94
N THR A 6 -4.31 5.90 -22.69
CA THR A 6 -4.77 4.79 -23.53
C THR A 6 -3.73 4.43 -24.60
N ASP A 7 -3.15 5.43 -25.26
CA ASP A 7 -2.11 5.19 -26.27
C ASP A 7 -0.88 4.53 -25.67
N ILE A 8 -0.47 4.97 -24.49
CA ILE A 8 0.66 4.38 -23.75
C ILE A 8 0.40 2.92 -23.42
N ILE A 9 -0.77 2.61 -22.91
CA ILE A 9 -1.15 1.24 -22.55
C ILE A 9 -1.19 0.36 -23.80
N ASN A 10 -1.79 0.84 -24.86
CA ASN A 10 -1.94 0.10 -26.11
C ASN A 10 -0.63 -0.05 -26.91
N SER A 11 0.41 0.65 -26.53
CA SER A 11 1.72 0.53 -27.17
C SER A 11 2.45 -0.78 -26.85
N TYR A 12 1.95 -1.54 -25.88
CA TYR A 12 2.51 -2.83 -25.50
C TYR A 12 1.58 -3.97 -25.94
N ASP A 13 2.16 -4.96 -26.63
CA ASP A 13 1.44 -6.17 -27.03
C ASP A 13 1.83 -7.35 -26.12
N PRO A 14 0.98 -7.73 -25.16
CA PRO A 14 1.27 -8.85 -24.25
C PRO A 14 1.19 -10.20 -24.96
N ASN A 15 0.63 -10.27 -26.16
CA ASN A 15 0.43 -11.51 -26.91
C ASN A 15 1.44 -11.71 -28.03
N ALA A 16 2.45 -10.85 -28.14
CA ALA A 16 3.46 -10.98 -29.19
C ALA A 16 4.19 -12.35 -29.08
N PRO A 17 4.49 -12.99 -30.23
CA PRO A 17 5.32 -14.21 -30.22
C PRO A 17 6.65 -13.94 -29.53
N LEU A 18 7.21 -14.95 -28.86
CA LEU A 18 8.45 -14.80 -28.10
C LEU A 18 9.58 -14.18 -28.92
N ALA A 19 9.72 -14.56 -30.19
CA ALA A 19 10.74 -14.02 -31.08
C ALA A 19 10.61 -12.52 -31.37
N GLU A 20 9.41 -11.96 -31.19
CA GLU A 20 9.08 -10.55 -31.44
C GLU A 20 8.76 -9.79 -30.16
N ALA A 21 8.70 -10.48 -29.03
CA ALA A 21 8.31 -9.91 -27.77
C ALA A 21 9.33 -8.87 -27.28
N SER A 22 8.83 -7.84 -26.64
CA SER A 22 9.64 -6.81 -25.98
C SER A 22 9.20 -6.66 -24.55
N THR A 23 10.03 -5.99 -23.74
CA THR A 23 9.64 -5.56 -22.41
C THR A 23 8.63 -4.42 -22.51
N ILE A 24 7.96 -4.09 -21.41
CA ILE A 24 7.06 -2.96 -21.38
C ILE A 24 7.81 -1.66 -21.73
N PRO A 25 7.14 -0.70 -22.38
CA PRO A 25 7.76 0.57 -22.75
C PRO A 25 8.26 1.35 -21.53
N ALA A 26 9.31 2.14 -21.72
CA ALA A 26 9.86 2.98 -20.66
C ALA A 26 8.81 3.92 -20.05
N SER A 27 7.85 4.39 -20.84
CA SER A 27 6.76 5.24 -20.36
C SER A 27 5.92 4.61 -19.26
N TRP A 28 5.86 3.28 -19.20
CA TRP A 28 5.13 2.59 -18.12
C TRP A 28 5.83 2.75 -16.77
N TYR A 29 7.12 3.00 -16.76
CA TYR A 29 7.89 3.26 -15.54
C TYR A 29 7.94 4.73 -15.17
N THR A 30 7.78 5.62 -16.12
CA THR A 30 8.06 7.06 -15.93
C THR A 30 6.84 7.96 -15.98
N ASP A 31 5.71 7.49 -16.50
CA ASP A 31 4.50 8.32 -16.59
C ASP A 31 3.69 8.22 -15.29
N GLU A 32 3.58 9.36 -14.60
CA GLU A 32 2.87 9.42 -13.31
C GLU A 32 1.39 9.04 -13.42
N ARG A 33 0.77 9.28 -14.56
CA ARG A 33 -0.64 8.91 -14.78
C ARG A 33 -0.82 7.41 -14.77
N LEU A 34 0.16 6.66 -15.29
CA LEU A 34 0.12 5.20 -15.23
C LEU A 34 0.28 4.71 -13.80
N PHE A 35 1.18 5.32 -13.04
CA PHE A 35 1.36 4.97 -11.62
C PHE A 35 0.07 5.20 -10.81
N GLU A 36 -0.62 6.30 -11.05
CA GLU A 36 -1.92 6.55 -10.40
C GLU A 36 -2.96 5.49 -10.78
N LEU A 37 -2.99 5.08 -12.05
CA LEU A 37 -3.86 3.99 -12.48
C LEU A 37 -3.50 2.67 -11.82
N GLU A 38 -2.21 2.34 -11.71
CA GLU A 38 -1.73 1.12 -11.05
C GLU A 38 -2.15 1.06 -9.58
N LYS A 39 -2.09 2.17 -8.86
CA LYS A 39 -2.55 2.25 -7.48
C LYS A 39 -4.01 1.82 -7.36
N GLN A 40 -4.85 2.28 -8.25
CA GLN A 40 -6.28 1.99 -8.22
C GLN A 40 -6.64 0.61 -8.78
N ALA A 41 -5.99 0.21 -9.86
CA ALA A 41 -6.37 -0.99 -10.61
C ALA A 41 -5.61 -2.24 -10.18
N VAL A 42 -4.40 -2.09 -9.65
CA VAL A 42 -3.51 -3.20 -9.33
C VAL A 42 -3.21 -3.26 -7.83
N PHE A 43 -2.53 -2.26 -7.30
CA PHE A 43 -2.02 -2.32 -5.93
C PHE A 43 -3.11 -2.35 -4.88
N SER A 44 -4.20 -1.61 -5.07
CA SER A 44 -5.32 -1.60 -4.13
C SER A 44 -6.19 -2.87 -4.20
N ARG A 45 -5.99 -3.71 -5.22
CA ARG A 45 -6.80 -4.92 -5.47
C ARG A 45 -6.00 -6.21 -5.40
N SER A 46 -4.77 -6.16 -4.96
CA SER A 46 -3.89 -7.33 -4.86
C SER A 46 -3.26 -7.42 -3.49
N TRP A 47 -2.72 -8.58 -3.18
CA TRP A 47 -1.98 -8.78 -1.94
C TRP A 47 -0.71 -7.96 -1.97
N GLN A 48 -0.47 -7.23 -0.89
CA GLN A 48 0.72 -6.41 -0.71
C GLN A 48 1.47 -6.82 0.54
N PHE A 49 2.80 -6.74 0.49
CA PHE A 49 3.61 -6.95 1.68
C PHE A 49 3.39 -5.77 2.64
N ALA A 50 3.06 -6.09 3.89
CA ALA A 50 2.85 -5.08 4.93
C ALA A 50 3.92 -5.10 6.00
N ALA A 51 4.29 -6.28 6.49
CA ALA A 51 5.25 -6.43 7.56
C ALA A 51 5.75 -7.87 7.67
N ARG A 52 6.87 -8.07 8.34
CA ARG A 52 7.33 -9.41 8.70
C ARG A 52 6.65 -9.83 10.00
N ILE A 53 6.30 -11.10 10.09
CA ILE A 53 5.60 -11.63 11.28
C ILE A 53 6.43 -11.49 12.56
N ASP A 54 7.75 -11.56 12.45
CA ASP A 54 8.66 -11.42 13.60
C ASP A 54 8.75 -9.98 14.14
N GLN A 55 8.19 -9.01 13.44
CA GLN A 55 8.05 -7.65 13.93
C GLN A 55 6.80 -7.46 14.81
N LEU A 56 5.94 -8.47 14.85
CA LEU A 56 4.62 -8.43 15.48
C LEU A 56 4.46 -9.58 16.47
N ASN A 57 5.46 -9.79 17.32
CA ASN A 57 5.52 -10.96 18.21
C ASN A 57 4.59 -10.87 19.42
N LYS A 58 4.49 -9.71 20.02
CA LYS A 58 3.79 -9.50 21.29
C LYS A 58 2.56 -8.64 21.08
N PRO A 59 1.48 -8.87 21.85
CA PRO A 59 0.35 -7.94 21.84
C PRO A 59 0.83 -6.50 22.04
N GLY A 60 0.38 -5.60 21.17
CA GLY A 60 0.80 -4.21 21.14
C GLY A 60 1.91 -3.89 20.15
N ASP A 61 2.64 -4.88 19.66
CA ASP A 61 3.62 -4.64 18.60
C ASP A 61 2.92 -4.18 17.33
N TYR A 62 3.46 -3.15 16.70
CA TYR A 62 2.89 -2.60 15.48
C TYR A 62 3.98 -2.23 14.47
N VAL A 63 3.59 -2.19 13.20
CA VAL A 63 4.40 -1.67 12.09
C VAL A 63 3.50 -0.77 11.25
N THR A 64 4.01 0.39 10.87
CA THR A 64 3.34 1.28 9.93
C THR A 64 3.94 1.13 8.54
N GLY A 65 3.16 1.44 7.53
CA GLY A 65 3.61 1.40 6.16
C GLY A 65 2.65 2.15 5.25
N GLU A 66 2.85 1.98 3.97
CA GLU A 66 2.01 2.59 2.95
C GLU A 66 1.72 1.58 1.86
N VAL A 67 0.46 1.47 1.48
CA VAL A 67 0.02 0.60 0.38
C VAL A 67 -0.79 1.44 -0.59
N ALA A 68 -0.35 1.50 -1.84
CA ALA A 68 -1.03 2.27 -2.89
C ALA A 68 -1.31 3.73 -2.50
N GLY A 69 -0.38 4.35 -1.79
CA GLY A 69 -0.53 5.72 -1.30
C GLY A 69 -1.33 5.85 -0.01
N GLU A 70 -1.88 4.76 0.52
CA GLU A 70 -2.68 4.77 1.74
C GLU A 70 -1.83 4.36 2.95
N PRO A 71 -1.77 5.19 3.98
CA PRO A 71 -1.05 4.83 5.20
C PRO A 71 -1.78 3.72 5.94
N ILE A 72 -1.04 2.70 6.36
CA ILE A 72 -1.59 1.56 7.10
C ILE A 72 -0.81 1.34 8.40
N VAL A 73 -1.45 0.67 9.34
CA VAL A 73 -0.82 0.14 10.54
C VAL A 73 -1.26 -1.30 10.73
N VAL A 74 -0.29 -2.17 11.00
CA VAL A 74 -0.54 -3.57 11.36
C VAL A 74 -0.16 -3.74 12.82
N VAL A 75 -1.01 -4.39 13.59
CA VAL A 75 -0.84 -4.53 15.03
C VAL A 75 -1.19 -5.95 15.49
N ARG A 76 -0.42 -6.43 16.47
CA ARG A 76 -0.82 -7.61 17.23
C ARG A 76 -1.77 -7.15 18.33
N GLY A 77 -3.02 -7.59 18.27
CA GLY A 77 -4.03 -7.21 19.26
C GLY A 77 -3.83 -7.85 20.61
N GLY A 78 -4.54 -7.39 21.61
CA GLY A 78 -4.51 -7.95 22.97
C GLY A 78 -4.94 -9.41 23.05
N ASP A 79 -5.75 -9.86 22.09
CA ASP A 79 -6.17 -11.25 21.93
C ASP A 79 -5.19 -12.08 21.10
N ASN A 80 -4.02 -11.53 20.81
CA ASN A 80 -2.95 -12.13 20.02
C ASN A 80 -3.28 -12.33 18.54
N SER A 81 -4.33 -11.72 18.03
CA SER A 81 -4.65 -11.74 16.59
C SER A 81 -3.99 -10.57 15.87
N LEU A 82 -3.70 -10.75 14.59
CA LEU A 82 -3.21 -9.67 13.74
C LEU A 82 -4.38 -8.88 13.18
N ARG A 83 -4.24 -7.55 13.20
CA ARG A 83 -5.20 -6.62 12.60
C ARG A 83 -4.46 -5.57 11.80
N ALA A 84 -5.10 -5.09 10.76
CA ALA A 84 -4.59 -3.98 9.96
C ALA A 84 -5.66 -2.91 9.83
N PHE A 85 -5.23 -1.66 9.90
CA PHE A 85 -6.12 -0.50 9.78
C PHE A 85 -5.49 0.55 8.89
N PHE A 86 -6.32 1.42 8.35
CA PHE A 86 -5.81 2.68 7.82
C PHE A 86 -5.23 3.50 8.98
N ASN A 87 -4.01 3.97 8.81
CA ASN A 87 -3.31 4.76 9.84
C ASN A 87 -3.75 6.23 9.78
N VAL A 88 -5.04 6.46 9.97
CA VAL A 88 -5.66 7.78 9.84
C VAL A 88 -6.66 7.97 10.98
N CYS A 89 -6.54 9.08 11.68
CA CYS A 89 -7.52 9.46 12.69
C CYS A 89 -8.83 9.85 12.02
N ARG A 90 -9.94 9.29 12.47
CA ARG A 90 -11.28 9.59 11.94
C ARG A 90 -11.69 11.05 12.09
N HIS A 91 -11.21 11.72 13.14
CA HIS A 91 -11.59 13.10 13.44
C HIS A 91 -10.77 14.14 12.70
N HIS A 92 -9.44 13.91 12.59
CA HIS A 92 -8.51 14.93 12.15
C HIS A 92 -7.66 14.53 10.94
N ALA A 93 -7.90 13.33 10.40
CA ALA A 93 -7.13 12.78 9.27
C ALA A 93 -5.61 12.72 9.51
N ALA A 94 -5.18 12.81 10.76
CA ALA A 94 -3.78 12.67 11.15
C ALA A 94 -3.44 11.18 11.35
N ALA A 95 -2.15 10.84 11.22
CA ALA A 95 -1.69 9.49 11.51
C ALA A 95 -1.95 9.14 12.97
N VAL A 96 -2.50 7.94 13.22
CA VAL A 96 -2.70 7.42 14.57
C VAL A 96 -1.37 7.02 15.18
N MET A 97 -0.53 6.33 14.40
CA MET A 97 0.83 5.95 14.79
C MET A 97 1.82 6.63 13.86
N THR A 98 2.79 7.33 14.44
CA THR A 98 3.76 8.11 13.67
C THR A 98 5.11 7.42 13.52
N GLU A 99 5.40 6.45 14.36
CA GLU A 99 6.64 5.67 14.29
C GLU A 99 6.51 4.54 13.26
N ARG A 100 7.63 4.13 12.67
CA ARG A 100 7.63 3.02 11.69
C ARG A 100 7.25 1.70 12.30
N ALA A 101 7.67 1.47 13.53
CA ALA A 101 7.40 0.25 14.29
C ALA A 101 7.56 0.55 15.78
N GLY A 102 6.95 -0.27 16.61
CA GLY A 102 7.07 -0.11 18.04
C GLY A 102 6.14 -1.03 18.80
N HIS A 103 5.92 -0.65 20.04
CA HIS A 103 5.00 -1.33 20.96
C HIS A 103 4.12 -0.28 21.61
N ALA A 104 2.82 -0.52 21.60
CA ALA A 104 1.84 0.37 22.22
C ALA A 104 0.84 -0.44 23.03
N ASN A 105 0.52 0.03 24.23
CA ASN A 105 -0.50 -0.61 25.05
C ASN A 105 -1.90 -0.41 24.47
N GLN A 106 -2.09 0.69 23.76
CA GLN A 106 -3.35 1.01 23.08
C GLN A 106 -3.10 2.00 21.97
N MET A 107 -3.95 1.96 20.95
CA MET A 107 -4.01 2.96 19.91
C MET A 107 -5.23 3.84 20.18
N GLN A 108 -5.06 5.14 20.10
CA GLN A 108 -6.08 6.09 20.46
C GLN A 108 -6.45 6.98 19.30
N ILE A 109 -7.75 7.05 19.00
CA ILE A 109 -8.33 7.95 18.00
C ILE A 109 -9.16 8.97 18.75
N GLY A 110 -8.66 10.20 18.87
CA GLY A 110 -9.32 11.20 19.69
C GLY A 110 -9.49 10.68 21.12
N ARG A 111 -10.74 10.50 21.55
CA ARG A 111 -11.07 9.95 22.87
C ARG A 111 -11.44 8.46 22.83
N ALA A 112 -11.50 7.87 21.63
CA ALA A 112 -11.81 6.45 21.47
C ALA A 112 -10.52 5.63 21.38
N HIS A 113 -10.59 4.37 21.78
CA HIS A 113 -9.49 3.42 21.69
C HIS A 113 -9.75 2.40 20.57
N VAL A 114 -8.68 1.99 19.92
CA VAL A 114 -8.71 0.97 18.88
C VAL A 114 -8.17 -0.35 19.41
#